data_cff64192e0f9918b960166d7597716e7
#
_entry.id   cff64192e0f9918b960166d7597716e7
#
_cell.length_a   1.000
_cell.length_b   1.000
_cell.length_c   1.000
_cell.angle_alpha   90.00
_cell.angle_beta   90.00
_cell.angle_gamma   90.00
#
_symmetry.space_group_name_H-M   'P 1'
#
loop_
_entity.id
_entity.type
_entity.pdbx_description
1 polymer ?
#
loop_
_entity_poly.entity_id
_entity_poly.type
_entity_poly.pdbx_seq_one_letter_code
_entity_poly.pdbx_strand_id
1 'polypeptide(L)'
;MGKAKADEMEIWTKDEFQQFADCLMDKRVSWLAYQILFWTGLRIGELLALTFADVDLEGKVITINKSYQRLKGKDVITPPKTPKSNRKVNIPQFLVEDIQDYKDSLYDPQLEDRVIPVTKTFLEKEMQRGMKLSGMKKIHIHSLRHSHISLLIDMGFTALAIAERVGHESIDITYRYAHLFPTRQVEMADKLDSLKNEKGV
;
A
#
# COMPACT_ATOMS: atom_id res chain seq x y z
N MET A 1 -6.00 -28.41 23.57
CA MET A 1 -6.23 -27.77 22.26
C MET A 1 -5.26 -26.59 22.15
N GLY A 2 -4.20 -26.75 21.35
CA GLY A 2 -3.18 -25.72 21.19
C GLY A 2 -3.74 -24.55 20.40
N LYS A 3 -3.64 -23.34 20.96
CA LYS A 3 -3.83 -22.11 20.19
C LYS A 3 -2.74 -22.09 19.12
N ALA A 4 -3.11 -22.16 17.84
CA ALA A 4 -2.21 -21.89 16.75
C ALA A 4 -1.61 -20.50 17.02
N LYS A 5 -0.27 -20.41 17.11
CA LYS A 5 0.43 -19.13 17.07
C LYS A 5 -0.06 -18.43 15.82
N ALA A 6 -0.63 -17.24 15.97
CA ALA A 6 -0.85 -16.37 14.83
C ALA A 6 0.53 -16.20 14.17
N ASP A 7 0.64 -16.61 12.89
CA ASP A 7 1.86 -16.40 12.13
C ASP A 7 2.18 -14.90 12.23
N GLU A 8 3.36 -14.58 12.76
CA GLU A 8 3.84 -13.19 12.78
C GLU A 8 3.83 -12.70 11.34
N MET A 9 3.03 -11.65 11.09
CA MET A 9 2.95 -11.07 9.76
C MET A 9 4.32 -10.51 9.39
N GLU A 10 4.94 -11.10 8.37
CA GLU A 10 6.19 -10.60 7.82
C GLU A 10 5.94 -9.25 7.15
N ILE A 11 6.43 -8.18 7.77
CA ILE A 11 6.31 -6.80 7.29
C ILE A 11 7.69 -6.15 7.22
N TRP A 12 7.83 -5.13 6.41
CA TRP A 12 8.94 -4.20 6.42
C TRP A 12 8.56 -2.89 7.07
N THR A 13 9.48 -2.32 7.83
CA THR A 13 9.43 -0.92 8.25
C THR A 13 9.64 0.00 7.03
N LYS A 14 9.40 1.30 7.22
CA LYS A 14 9.70 2.30 6.18
C LYS A 14 11.18 2.25 5.74
N ASP A 15 12.09 2.14 6.69
CA ASP A 15 13.53 2.15 6.41
C ASP A 15 13.98 0.87 5.70
N GLU A 16 13.45 -0.30 6.09
CA GLU A 16 13.69 -1.57 5.40
C GLU A 16 13.16 -1.52 3.95
N PHE A 17 11.97 -0.94 3.75
CA PHE A 17 11.44 -0.74 2.41
C PHE A 17 12.30 0.21 1.57
N GLN A 18 12.79 1.30 2.14
CA GLN A 18 13.65 2.25 1.43
C GLN A 18 14.95 1.58 0.97
N GLN A 19 15.62 0.84 1.85
CA GLN A 19 16.83 0.08 1.49
C GLN A 19 16.59 -0.91 0.35
N PHE A 20 15.43 -1.58 0.35
CA PHE A 20 15.03 -2.45 -0.75
C PHE A 20 14.79 -1.66 -2.04
N ALA A 21 14.05 -0.55 -1.98
CA ALA A 21 13.69 0.25 -3.14
C ALA A 21 14.91 0.87 -3.81
N ASP A 22 15.90 1.33 -3.04
CA ASP A 22 17.15 1.90 -3.55
C ASP A 22 17.93 0.91 -4.43
N CYS A 23 17.82 -0.39 -4.14
CA CYS A 23 18.43 -1.44 -4.95
C CYS A 23 17.72 -1.71 -6.30
N LEU A 24 16.58 -1.06 -6.56
CA LEU A 24 15.79 -1.25 -7.77
C LEU A 24 15.75 -0.04 -8.70
N MET A 25 16.49 1.02 -8.41
CA MET A 25 16.52 2.25 -9.20
C MET A 25 17.01 2.04 -10.65
N ASP A 26 17.72 0.94 -10.91
CA ASP A 26 18.14 0.50 -12.26
C ASP A 26 16.96 0.09 -13.15
N LYS A 27 15.78 -0.18 -12.57
CA LYS A 27 14.56 -0.59 -13.27
C LYS A 27 13.37 0.24 -12.82
N ARG A 28 13.20 1.41 -13.43
CA ARG A 28 12.18 2.42 -13.07
C ARG A 28 10.77 1.83 -12.89
N VAL A 29 10.33 0.94 -13.80
CA VAL A 29 9.00 0.32 -13.72
C VAL A 29 8.82 -0.53 -12.46
N SER A 30 9.86 -1.29 -12.07
CA SER A 30 9.83 -2.12 -10.86
C SER A 30 9.87 -1.25 -9.61
N TRP A 31 10.76 -0.26 -9.60
CA TRP A 31 10.89 0.70 -8.52
C TRP A 31 9.57 1.43 -8.26
N LEU A 32 8.96 2.02 -9.29
CA LEU A 32 7.68 2.70 -9.17
C LEU A 32 6.54 1.77 -8.73
N ALA A 33 6.50 0.54 -9.24
CA ALA A 33 5.50 -0.45 -8.84
C ALA A 33 5.52 -0.68 -7.32
N TYR A 34 6.71 -0.80 -6.72
CA TYR A 34 6.85 -1.00 -5.28
C TYR A 34 6.59 0.28 -4.48
N GLN A 35 6.98 1.45 -4.99
CA GLN A 35 6.60 2.73 -4.38
C GLN A 35 5.07 2.83 -4.27
N ILE A 36 4.35 2.60 -5.36
CA ILE A 36 2.88 2.64 -5.33
C ILE A 36 2.33 1.61 -4.34
N LEU A 37 2.79 0.34 -4.37
CA LEU A 37 2.30 -0.70 -3.47
C LEU A 37 2.51 -0.36 -2.00
N PHE A 38 3.71 0.10 -1.63
CA PHE A 38 4.04 0.40 -0.25
C PHE A 38 3.30 1.63 0.27
N TRP A 39 3.28 2.74 -0.50
CA TRP A 39 2.71 4.00 -0.02
C TRP A 39 1.19 4.11 -0.16
N THR A 40 0.55 3.20 -0.88
CA THR A 40 -0.91 3.20 -1.05
C THR A 40 -1.62 2.00 -0.45
N GLY A 41 -0.88 0.90 -0.21
CA GLY A 41 -1.45 -0.35 0.25
C GLY A 41 -2.34 -1.06 -0.79
N LEU A 42 -2.21 -0.74 -2.09
CA LEU A 42 -2.93 -1.41 -3.16
C LEU A 42 -2.64 -2.92 -3.19
N ARG A 43 -3.62 -3.70 -3.64
CA ARG A 43 -3.39 -5.09 -4.02
C ARG A 43 -2.62 -5.14 -5.34
N ILE A 44 -1.76 -6.15 -5.54
CA ILE A 44 -0.99 -6.27 -6.79
C ILE A 44 -1.86 -6.29 -8.04
N GLY A 45 -3.04 -6.94 -8.00
CA GLY A 45 -3.98 -6.94 -9.12
C GLY A 45 -4.58 -5.55 -9.40
N GLU A 46 -4.79 -4.73 -8.38
CA GLU A 46 -5.24 -3.35 -8.51
C GLU A 46 -4.15 -2.50 -9.17
N LEU A 47 -2.90 -2.60 -8.70
CA LEU A 47 -1.75 -1.93 -9.30
C LEU A 47 -1.59 -2.27 -10.79
N LEU A 48 -1.60 -3.57 -11.12
CA LEU A 48 -1.38 -4.02 -12.49
C LEU A 48 -2.54 -3.69 -13.45
N ALA A 49 -3.71 -3.34 -12.93
CA ALA A 49 -4.84 -2.86 -13.71
C ALA A 49 -4.84 -1.33 -13.90
N LEU A 50 -4.02 -0.60 -13.13
CA LEU A 50 -4.02 0.86 -13.10
C LEU A 50 -3.58 1.42 -14.46
N THR A 51 -4.37 2.36 -14.99
CA THR A 51 -4.04 3.13 -16.20
C THR A 51 -3.76 4.58 -15.84
N PHE A 52 -3.16 5.36 -16.73
CA PHE A 52 -2.95 6.78 -16.49
C PHE A 52 -4.26 7.56 -16.32
N ALA A 53 -5.38 7.10 -16.91
CA ALA A 53 -6.71 7.66 -16.69
C ALA A 53 -7.21 7.50 -15.23
N ASP A 54 -6.69 6.54 -14.48
CA ASP A 54 -7.07 6.31 -13.08
C ASP A 54 -6.26 7.19 -12.09
N VAL A 55 -5.24 7.90 -12.57
CA VAL A 55 -4.32 8.70 -11.76
C VAL A 55 -4.54 10.17 -12.02
N ASP A 56 -5.18 10.83 -11.10
CA ASP A 56 -5.33 12.29 -11.07
C ASP A 56 -4.14 12.89 -10.31
N LEU A 57 -3.15 13.37 -11.06
CA LEU A 57 -1.91 13.94 -10.49
C LEU A 57 -2.15 15.32 -9.86
N GLU A 58 -3.07 16.12 -10.41
CA GLU A 58 -3.45 17.42 -9.88
C GLU A 58 -4.23 17.27 -8.57
N GLY A 59 -5.26 16.41 -8.58
CA GLY A 59 -6.04 16.09 -7.39
C GLY A 59 -5.33 15.15 -6.40
N LYS A 60 -4.15 14.62 -6.76
CA LYS A 60 -3.35 13.66 -5.96
C LYS A 60 -4.15 12.43 -5.55
N VAL A 61 -4.86 11.82 -6.49
CA VAL A 61 -5.78 10.71 -6.23
C VAL A 61 -5.58 9.59 -7.24
N ILE A 62 -5.54 8.37 -6.74
CA ILE A 62 -5.65 7.15 -7.54
C ILE A 62 -7.05 6.56 -7.36
N THR A 63 -7.75 6.32 -8.46
CA THR A 63 -9.06 5.66 -8.49
C THR A 63 -8.89 4.16 -8.70
N ILE A 64 -9.38 3.37 -7.75
CA ILE A 64 -9.32 1.90 -7.80
C ILE A 64 -10.70 1.37 -8.15
N ASN A 65 -10.87 0.89 -9.38
CA ASN A 65 -12.15 0.41 -9.92
C ASN A 65 -12.03 -0.87 -10.73
N LYS A 66 -10.82 -1.48 -10.80
CA LYS A 66 -10.54 -2.68 -11.58
C LYS A 66 -9.38 -3.48 -11.00
N SER A 67 -9.27 -4.74 -11.40
CA SER A 67 -8.21 -5.64 -10.99
C SER A 67 -7.75 -6.50 -12.18
N TYR A 68 -6.45 -6.66 -12.30
CA TYR A 68 -5.80 -7.48 -13.32
C TYR A 68 -5.55 -8.91 -12.82
N GLN A 69 -5.81 -9.86 -13.69
CA GLN A 69 -5.43 -11.26 -13.53
C GLN A 69 -4.87 -11.79 -14.85
N ARG A 70 -3.97 -12.77 -14.78
CA ARG A 70 -3.52 -13.50 -15.95
C ARG A 70 -4.04 -14.93 -15.89
N LEU A 71 -5.01 -15.26 -16.75
CA LEU A 71 -5.67 -16.56 -16.81
C LEU A 71 -5.30 -17.27 -18.09
N LYS A 72 -4.73 -18.47 -18.00
CA LYS A 72 -4.32 -19.29 -19.16
C LYS A 72 -3.50 -18.50 -20.22
N GLY A 73 -2.56 -17.66 -19.72
CA GLY A 73 -1.70 -16.84 -20.58
C GLY A 73 -2.34 -15.56 -21.13
N LYS A 74 -3.62 -15.30 -20.89
CA LYS A 74 -4.34 -14.10 -21.32
C LYS A 74 -4.49 -13.12 -20.17
N ASP A 75 -4.31 -11.83 -20.46
CA ASP A 75 -4.55 -10.75 -19.51
C ASP A 75 -6.05 -10.48 -19.42
N VAL A 76 -6.58 -10.47 -18.22
CA VAL A 76 -8.00 -10.25 -17.93
C VAL A 76 -8.12 -9.14 -16.90
N ILE A 77 -8.84 -8.07 -17.26
CA ILE A 77 -9.20 -7.00 -16.33
C ILE A 77 -10.67 -7.20 -15.94
N THR A 78 -10.91 -7.25 -14.64
CA THR A 78 -12.24 -7.43 -14.06
C THR A 78 -12.59 -6.26 -13.15
N PRO A 79 -13.89 -5.95 -12.98
CA PRO A 79 -14.30 -5.07 -11.90
C PRO A 79 -13.88 -5.68 -10.56
N PRO A 80 -13.78 -4.87 -9.50
CA PRO A 80 -13.49 -5.37 -8.16
C PRO A 80 -14.56 -6.38 -7.69
N LYS A 81 -14.15 -7.32 -6.86
CA LYS A 81 -15.04 -8.38 -6.34
C LYS A 81 -16.18 -7.84 -5.48
N THR A 82 -15.99 -6.66 -4.87
CA THR A 82 -16.97 -6.07 -3.96
C THR A 82 -17.07 -4.56 -4.17
N PRO A 83 -18.24 -3.96 -3.88
CA PRO A 83 -18.45 -2.50 -3.98
C PRO A 83 -17.43 -1.69 -3.17
N LYS A 84 -17.05 -2.14 -1.97
CA LYS A 84 -16.06 -1.47 -1.11
C LYS A 84 -14.63 -1.49 -1.69
N SER A 85 -14.36 -2.34 -2.66
CA SER A 85 -13.08 -2.32 -3.37
C SER A 85 -12.97 -1.14 -4.34
N ASN A 86 -14.11 -0.57 -4.79
CA ASN A 86 -14.13 0.71 -5.49
C ASN A 86 -13.84 1.82 -4.49
N ARG A 87 -12.71 2.49 -4.66
CA ARG A 87 -12.29 3.55 -3.74
C ARG A 87 -11.36 4.54 -4.42
N LYS A 88 -11.22 5.70 -3.82
CA LYS A 88 -10.20 6.68 -4.15
C LYS A 88 -9.13 6.67 -3.05
N VAL A 89 -7.87 6.70 -3.44
CA VAL A 89 -6.73 6.73 -2.52
C VAL A 89 -5.94 8.00 -2.76
N ASN A 90 -5.93 8.91 -1.79
CA ASN A 90 -5.08 10.09 -1.85
C ASN A 90 -3.62 9.69 -1.71
N ILE A 91 -2.76 10.26 -2.56
CA ILE A 91 -1.33 9.97 -2.60
C ILE A 91 -0.51 11.18 -2.16
N PRO A 92 0.64 10.96 -1.50
CA PRO A 92 1.52 12.04 -1.10
C PRO A 92 2.21 12.69 -2.32
N GLN A 93 2.67 13.93 -2.15
CA GLN A 93 3.26 14.72 -3.22
C GLN A 93 4.46 14.03 -3.88
N PHE A 94 5.36 13.42 -3.11
CA PHE A 94 6.51 12.72 -3.68
C PHE A 94 6.11 11.57 -4.62
N LEU A 95 5.01 10.86 -4.32
CA LEU A 95 4.52 9.78 -5.19
C LEU A 95 3.87 10.33 -6.47
N VAL A 96 3.27 11.52 -6.41
CA VAL A 96 2.80 12.25 -7.60
C VAL A 96 3.99 12.56 -8.51
N GLU A 97 5.08 13.09 -7.95
CA GLU A 97 6.31 13.41 -8.66
C GLU A 97 6.94 12.17 -9.30
N ASP A 98 7.05 11.09 -8.53
CA ASP A 98 7.56 9.79 -9.02
C ASP A 98 6.76 9.25 -10.22
N ILE A 99 5.42 9.35 -10.16
CA ILE A 99 4.53 8.89 -11.25
C ILE A 99 4.65 9.83 -12.46
N GLN A 100 4.71 11.14 -12.24
CA GLN A 100 4.88 12.12 -13.29
C GLN A 100 6.22 11.92 -14.01
N ASP A 101 7.33 11.83 -13.27
CA ASP A 101 8.66 11.59 -13.83
C ASP A 101 8.74 10.28 -14.63
N TYR A 102 8.05 9.25 -14.14
CA TYR A 102 7.96 8.00 -14.89
C TYR A 102 7.18 8.19 -16.19
N LYS A 103 6.00 8.84 -16.13
CA LYS A 103 5.17 9.12 -17.31
C LYS A 103 5.94 9.93 -18.36
N ASP A 104 6.66 10.95 -17.95
CA ASP A 104 7.45 11.84 -18.83
C ASP A 104 8.63 11.10 -19.49
N SER A 105 9.07 9.98 -18.89
CA SER A 105 10.13 9.14 -19.47
C SER A 105 9.62 8.16 -20.54
N LEU A 106 8.30 8.03 -20.71
CA LEU A 106 7.70 7.16 -21.71
C LEU A 106 7.54 7.90 -23.05
N TYR A 107 7.52 7.14 -24.14
CA TYR A 107 7.22 7.71 -25.44
C TYR A 107 5.71 7.71 -25.68
N ASP A 108 5.11 8.89 -25.81
CA ASP A 108 3.68 9.13 -26.11
C ASP A 108 2.69 8.28 -25.27
N PRO A 109 2.75 8.32 -23.91
CA PRO A 109 1.88 7.52 -23.07
C PRO A 109 0.42 7.98 -23.17
N GLN A 110 -0.50 7.06 -23.52
CA GLN A 110 -1.93 7.32 -23.61
C GLN A 110 -2.61 7.13 -22.25
N LEU A 111 -3.80 7.73 -22.07
CA LEU A 111 -4.53 7.62 -20.82
C LEU A 111 -4.96 6.17 -20.50
N GLU A 112 -5.20 5.37 -21.51
CA GLU A 112 -5.62 3.97 -21.41
C GLU A 112 -4.45 3.02 -21.15
N ASP A 113 -3.19 3.50 -21.32
CA ASP A 113 -2.01 2.69 -21.07
C ASP A 113 -1.88 2.37 -19.58
N ARG A 114 -1.48 1.14 -19.30
CA ARG A 114 -1.21 0.74 -17.91
C ARG A 114 0.02 1.47 -17.38
N VAL A 115 -0.09 2.03 -16.17
CA VAL A 115 1.03 2.66 -15.47
C VAL A 115 2.17 1.65 -15.26
N ILE A 116 1.84 0.41 -14.94
CA ILE A 116 2.80 -0.69 -14.71
C ILE A 116 2.50 -1.83 -15.72
N PRO A 117 3.05 -1.78 -16.95
CA PRO A 117 2.73 -2.71 -18.02
C PRO A 117 3.52 -4.02 -17.94
N VAL A 118 3.63 -4.60 -16.74
CA VAL A 118 4.32 -5.88 -16.49
C VAL A 118 3.38 -6.92 -15.91
N THR A 119 3.88 -8.13 -15.68
CA THR A 119 3.13 -9.24 -15.06
C THR A 119 3.44 -9.34 -13.57
N LYS A 120 2.55 -10.00 -12.82
CA LYS A 120 2.78 -10.34 -11.42
C LYS A 120 4.08 -11.14 -11.24
N THR A 121 4.31 -12.15 -12.09
CA THR A 121 5.53 -12.99 -12.04
C THR A 121 6.80 -12.18 -12.28
N PHE A 122 6.75 -11.16 -13.14
CA PHE A 122 7.88 -10.24 -13.32
C PHE A 122 8.19 -9.51 -12.01
N LEU A 123 7.21 -8.91 -11.37
CA LEU A 123 7.40 -8.23 -10.08
C LEU A 123 7.87 -9.19 -8.99
N GLU A 124 7.33 -10.42 -8.92
CA GLU A 124 7.81 -11.43 -7.96
C GLU A 124 9.31 -11.73 -8.12
N LYS A 125 9.79 -11.82 -9.36
CA LYS A 125 11.23 -12.01 -9.64
C LYS A 125 12.05 -10.77 -9.26
N GLU A 126 11.57 -9.57 -9.57
CA GLU A 126 12.24 -8.32 -9.19
C GLU A 126 12.27 -8.13 -7.67
N MET A 127 11.22 -8.54 -6.97
CA MET A 127 11.23 -8.53 -5.50
C MET A 127 12.30 -9.45 -4.92
N GLN A 128 12.42 -10.68 -5.47
CA GLN A 128 13.49 -11.59 -5.06
C GLN A 128 14.88 -11.03 -5.36
N ARG A 129 15.06 -10.38 -6.53
CA ARG A 129 16.30 -9.70 -6.89
C ARG A 129 16.63 -8.58 -5.90
N GLY A 130 15.68 -7.70 -5.63
CA GLY A 130 15.84 -6.59 -4.69
C GLY A 130 16.17 -7.05 -3.27
N MET A 131 15.46 -8.05 -2.75
CA MET A 131 15.74 -8.64 -1.44
C MET A 131 17.15 -9.24 -1.37
N LYS A 132 17.62 -9.88 -2.45
CA LYS A 132 18.98 -10.42 -2.51
C LYS A 132 20.04 -9.30 -2.51
N LEU A 133 19.80 -8.21 -3.22
CA LEU A 133 20.72 -7.08 -3.32
C LEU A 133 20.78 -6.27 -2.02
N SER A 134 19.62 -6.01 -1.40
CA SER A 134 19.51 -5.22 -0.18
C SER A 134 19.84 -6.00 1.11
N GLY A 135 19.87 -7.34 1.04
CA GLY A 135 19.99 -8.19 2.23
C GLY A 135 18.76 -8.20 3.15
N MET A 136 17.64 -7.60 2.70
CA MET A 136 16.43 -7.54 3.51
C MET A 136 15.79 -8.91 3.72
N LYS A 137 15.09 -9.06 4.85
CA LYS A 137 14.30 -10.28 5.14
C LYS A 137 13.29 -10.55 4.02
N LYS A 138 13.10 -11.83 3.73
CA LYS A 138 12.18 -12.26 2.67
C LYS A 138 10.75 -12.03 3.10
N ILE A 139 10.00 -11.34 2.25
CA ILE A 139 8.56 -11.17 2.35
C ILE A 139 7.90 -11.40 0.99
N HIS A 140 6.58 -11.53 0.97
CA HIS A 140 5.80 -11.59 -0.26
C HIS A 140 5.34 -10.19 -0.70
N ILE A 141 5.03 -9.98 -1.99
CA ILE A 141 4.52 -8.68 -2.46
C ILE A 141 3.29 -8.22 -1.66
N HIS A 142 2.40 -9.16 -1.29
CA HIS A 142 1.22 -8.82 -0.48
C HIS A 142 1.58 -8.30 0.91
N SER A 143 2.73 -8.67 1.45
CA SER A 143 3.23 -8.16 2.73
C SER A 143 3.52 -6.65 2.72
N LEU A 144 3.76 -6.03 1.54
CA LEU A 144 3.89 -4.58 1.43
C LEU A 144 2.60 -3.85 1.85
N ARG A 145 1.44 -4.45 1.57
CA ARG A 145 0.17 -3.93 2.06
C ARG A 145 0.04 -4.08 3.57
N HIS A 146 0.54 -5.18 4.15
CA HIS A 146 0.63 -5.34 5.61
C HIS A 146 1.57 -4.30 6.22
N SER A 147 2.71 -4.04 5.57
CA SER A 147 3.65 -2.99 5.97
C SER A 147 3.01 -1.59 5.94
N HIS A 148 2.24 -1.28 4.90
CA HIS A 148 1.48 -0.02 4.81
C HIS A 148 0.49 0.14 5.95
N ILE A 149 -0.26 -0.91 6.28
CA ILE A 149 -1.23 -0.90 7.39
C ILE A 149 -0.51 -0.68 8.71
N SER A 150 0.59 -1.40 8.97
CA SER A 150 1.42 -1.23 10.17
C SER A 150 1.94 0.20 10.29
N LEU A 151 2.48 0.76 9.20
CA LEU A 151 2.96 2.14 9.16
C LEU A 151 1.85 3.15 9.56
N LEU A 152 0.64 2.98 9.03
CA LEU A 152 -0.48 3.86 9.37
C LEU A 152 -0.93 3.71 10.83
N ILE A 153 -0.85 2.50 11.40
CA ILE A 153 -1.10 2.24 12.82
C ILE A 153 -0.07 2.98 13.68
N ASP A 154 1.21 2.87 13.35
CA ASP A 154 2.31 3.56 14.03
C ASP A 154 2.16 5.08 13.98
N MET A 155 1.64 5.61 12.87
CA MET A 155 1.28 7.02 12.72
C MET A 155 0.02 7.44 13.52
N GLY A 156 -0.67 6.50 14.15
CA GLY A 156 -1.82 6.76 15.03
C GLY A 156 -3.17 6.86 14.32
N PHE A 157 -3.28 6.42 13.04
CA PHE A 157 -4.56 6.39 12.35
C PHE A 157 -5.48 5.29 12.90
N THR A 158 -6.79 5.55 12.85
CA THR A 158 -7.80 4.62 13.35
C THR A 158 -7.96 3.40 12.43
N ALA A 159 -8.37 2.26 12.99
CA ALA A 159 -8.65 1.07 12.22
C ALA A 159 -9.71 1.29 11.13
N LEU A 160 -10.69 2.17 11.36
CA LEU A 160 -11.72 2.54 10.39
C LEU A 160 -11.11 3.27 9.19
N ALA A 161 -10.34 4.34 9.44
CA ALA A 161 -9.69 5.11 8.37
C ALA A 161 -8.73 4.23 7.53
N ILE A 162 -8.01 3.32 8.18
CA ILE A 162 -7.13 2.36 7.49
C ILE A 162 -7.94 1.39 6.65
N ALA A 163 -9.05 0.83 7.18
CA ALA A 163 -9.91 -0.09 6.45
C ALA A 163 -10.51 0.55 5.18
N GLU A 164 -10.96 1.79 5.28
CA GLU A 164 -11.47 2.58 4.12
C GLU A 164 -10.38 2.78 3.08
N ARG A 165 -9.19 3.25 3.50
CA ARG A 165 -8.07 3.50 2.60
C ARG A 165 -7.65 2.26 1.82
N VAL A 166 -7.50 1.13 2.50
CA VAL A 166 -7.04 -0.10 1.84
C VAL A 166 -8.18 -0.92 1.21
N GLY A 167 -9.44 -0.56 1.43
CA GLY A 167 -10.61 -1.26 0.89
C GLY A 167 -10.80 -2.65 1.52
N HIS A 168 -10.85 -2.71 2.84
CA HIS A 168 -11.27 -3.91 3.55
C HIS A 168 -12.79 -4.02 3.57
N GLU A 169 -13.33 -5.20 3.30
CA GLU A 169 -14.79 -5.47 3.34
C GLU A 169 -15.36 -5.29 4.74
N SER A 170 -14.61 -5.73 5.74
CA SER A 170 -14.92 -5.60 7.16
C SER A 170 -13.74 -4.98 7.90
N ILE A 171 -14.05 -4.17 8.90
CA ILE A 171 -13.07 -3.64 9.84
C ILE A 171 -12.36 -4.77 10.61
N ASP A 172 -13.00 -5.93 10.76
CA ASP A 172 -12.41 -7.11 11.43
C ASP A 172 -11.11 -7.54 10.76
N ILE A 173 -10.97 -7.34 9.45
CA ILE A 173 -9.71 -7.60 8.74
C ILE A 173 -8.61 -6.68 9.25
N THR A 174 -8.92 -5.43 9.55
CA THR A 174 -7.98 -4.46 10.13
C THR A 174 -7.69 -4.80 11.59
N TYR A 175 -8.64 -5.32 12.33
CA TYR A 175 -8.42 -5.76 13.72
C TYR A 175 -7.48 -6.96 13.87
N ARG A 176 -7.15 -7.69 12.81
CA ARG A 176 -6.04 -8.67 12.86
C ARG A 176 -4.71 -8.03 13.24
N TYR A 177 -4.58 -6.73 13.06
CA TYR A 177 -3.44 -5.90 13.47
C TYR A 177 -3.65 -5.25 14.85
N ALA A 178 -4.67 -5.67 15.61
CA ALA A 178 -5.02 -5.03 16.89
C ALA A 178 -3.85 -4.99 17.88
N HIS A 179 -2.96 -5.99 17.82
CA HIS A 179 -1.76 -6.07 18.64
C HIS A 179 -0.71 -4.99 18.33
N LEU A 180 -0.80 -4.34 17.16
CA LEU A 180 0.06 -3.23 16.75
C LEU A 180 -0.48 -1.87 17.20
N PHE A 181 -1.78 -1.78 17.56
CA PHE A 181 -2.33 -0.52 18.05
C PHE A 181 -1.81 -0.22 19.46
N PRO A 182 -1.21 0.96 19.71
CA PRO A 182 -0.70 1.31 21.02
C PRO A 182 -1.85 1.41 22.04
N THR A 183 -1.58 0.94 23.25
CA THR A 183 -2.49 1.15 24.39
C THR A 183 -2.36 2.59 24.86
N ARG A 184 -3.37 3.43 24.62
CA ARG A 184 -3.35 4.84 24.95
C ARG A 184 -4.05 5.17 26.29
N GLN A 185 -4.08 4.22 27.24
CA GLN A 185 -4.80 4.39 28.50
C GLN A 185 -4.25 5.55 29.34
N VAL A 186 -2.92 5.67 29.41
CA VAL A 186 -2.27 6.78 30.14
C VAL A 186 -2.56 8.12 29.44
N GLU A 187 -2.37 8.19 28.12
CA GLU A 187 -2.67 9.39 27.33
C GLU A 187 -4.14 9.83 27.46
N MET A 188 -5.06 8.87 27.51
CA MET A 188 -6.48 9.16 27.74
C MET A 188 -6.71 9.78 29.13
N ALA A 189 -6.09 9.22 30.17
CA ALA A 189 -6.19 9.74 31.53
C ALA A 189 -5.63 11.17 31.64
N ASP A 190 -4.44 11.40 31.10
CA ASP A 190 -3.78 12.72 31.08
C ASP A 190 -4.64 13.78 30.37
N LYS A 191 -5.23 13.41 29.20
CA LYS A 191 -6.13 14.30 28.48
C LYS A 191 -7.41 14.61 29.23
N LEU A 192 -7.98 13.64 29.94
CA LEU A 192 -9.15 13.86 30.78
C LEU A 192 -8.82 14.79 31.96
N ASP A 193 -7.65 14.65 32.57
CA ASP A 193 -7.19 15.55 33.63
C ASP A 193 -6.99 16.99 33.14
N SER A 194 -6.43 17.17 31.94
CA SER A 194 -6.27 18.52 31.36
C SER A 194 -7.61 19.23 31.15
N LEU A 195 -8.65 18.51 30.66
CA LEU A 195 -9.98 19.08 30.48
C LEU A 195 -10.62 19.57 31.80
N LYS A 196 -10.27 18.94 32.92
CA LYS A 196 -10.77 19.36 34.23
C LYS A 196 -10.06 20.63 34.74
N ASN A 197 -8.76 20.75 34.41
CA ASN A 197 -7.94 21.87 34.85
C ASN A 197 -8.19 23.15 34.02
N GLU A 198 -8.65 23.04 32.76
CA GLU A 198 -9.02 24.19 31.92
C GLU A 198 -10.32 24.91 32.36
N LYS A 199 -11.12 24.31 33.25
CA LYS A 199 -12.36 24.92 33.81
C LYS A 199 -12.15 25.64 35.14
N GLY A 200 -10.90 25.84 35.55
CA GLY A 200 -10.51 26.46 36.82
C GLY A 200 -9.93 27.88 36.68
N VAL A 201 -10.55 28.76 35.81
CA VAL A 201 -10.31 30.20 35.81
C VAL A 201 -11.63 30.94 35.83
#